data_e8ffa0deef9eb5d0dedc0f716aec30ac
#
_entry.id   e8ffa0deef9eb5d0dedc0f716aec30ac
#
_cell.length_a   1.000
_cell.length_b   1.000
_cell.length_c   1.000
_cell.angle_alpha   90.00
_cell.angle_beta   90.00
_cell.angle_gamma   90.00
#
_symmetry.space_group_name_H-M   'P 1'
#
loop_
_entity.id
_entity.type
_entity.pdbx_description
1 polymer ?
#
loop_
_entity_poly.entity_id
_entity_poly.type
_entity_poly.pdbx_seq_one_letter_code
_entity_poly.pdbx_strand_id
1 'polypeptide(L)'
;LNFEIVIAIELYNFVTSKFGRNTLRYFIELAYKGTNYCGWQYQPDANSVQETLNKALSILLKKEIDVVGAGRTDTGVHAKQMYAHFDYDAAIDSQQLVHKLNSFLPKDIVVLNIIKVSDEAHARFDAKKRTYEYHIHTFKDVFENEGSWLHQLPLDVDK
;
A
#
# COMPACT_ATOMS: atom_id res chain seq x y z
N LEU A 1 1.72 18.70 -7.00
CA LEU A 1 0.98 18.49 -5.75
C LEU A 1 1.42 17.16 -5.18
N ASN A 2 2.31 17.19 -4.20
CA ASN A 2 2.71 15.97 -3.50
C ASN A 2 1.77 15.81 -2.29
N PHE A 3 0.93 14.79 -2.32
CA PHE A 3 0.04 14.46 -1.22
C PHE A 3 0.56 13.18 -0.55
N GLU A 4 0.72 13.20 0.75
CA GLU A 4 1.01 12.01 1.52
C GLU A 4 -0.30 11.45 2.09
N ILE A 5 -0.63 10.21 1.75
CA ILE A 5 -1.79 9.52 2.30
C ILE A 5 -1.29 8.49 3.29
N VAL A 6 -1.66 8.65 4.55
CA VAL A 6 -1.50 7.63 5.57
C VAL A 6 -2.82 6.87 5.68
N ILE A 7 -2.82 5.61 5.24
CA ILE A 7 -3.96 4.73 5.44
C ILE A 7 -3.67 3.87 6.68
N ALA A 8 -4.26 4.24 7.81
CA ALA A 8 -4.24 3.40 9.00
C ALA A 8 -5.46 2.46 8.97
N ILE A 9 -5.21 1.17 9.03
CA ILE A 9 -6.25 0.14 9.16
C ILE A 9 -6.15 -0.42 10.56
N GLU A 10 -7.18 -0.20 11.39
CA GLU A 10 -7.31 -0.92 12.65
C GLU A 10 -7.79 -2.34 12.34
N LEU A 11 -6.91 -3.31 12.57
CA LEU A 11 -7.23 -4.73 12.43
C LEU A 11 -7.85 -5.22 13.74
N TYR A 12 -9.10 -5.66 13.70
CA TYR A 12 -9.69 -6.44 14.79
C TYR A 12 -9.29 -7.91 14.67
N ASN A 13 -9.18 -8.61 15.81
CA ASN A 13 -8.86 -10.04 15.91
C ASN A 13 -9.77 -10.88 15.00
N PHE A 14 -9.20 -11.39 13.91
CA PHE A 14 -9.91 -12.24 12.98
C PHE A 14 -9.94 -13.68 13.52
N VAL A 15 -11.12 -14.12 13.95
CA VAL A 15 -11.40 -15.51 14.27
C VAL A 15 -11.51 -16.28 12.95
N THR A 16 -10.77 -17.38 12.83
CA THR A 16 -10.80 -18.26 11.68
C THR A 16 -12.18 -18.90 11.53
N SER A 17 -12.89 -18.64 10.46
CA SER A 17 -14.07 -19.40 10.07
C SER A 17 -13.81 -20.25 8.82
N LYS A 18 -14.45 -21.41 8.80
CA LYS A 18 -14.25 -22.51 7.85
C LYS A 18 -15.07 -22.32 6.57
N PHE A 19 -14.53 -22.80 5.48
CA PHE A 19 -15.14 -23.41 4.30
C PHE A 19 -14.94 -22.71 2.96
N GLY A 20 -14.31 -23.44 2.02
CA GLY A 20 -14.70 -23.47 0.65
C GLY A 20 -13.69 -23.02 -0.42
N ARG A 21 -12.55 -22.47 -0.07
CA ARG A 21 -11.47 -22.17 -1.04
C ARG A 21 -10.18 -22.87 -0.62
N ASN A 22 -9.51 -23.53 -1.57
CA ASN A 22 -8.17 -24.11 -1.35
C ASN A 22 -7.08 -23.02 -1.24
N THR A 23 -7.43 -21.78 -0.94
CA THR A 23 -6.51 -20.65 -0.85
C THR A 23 -6.58 -20.02 0.53
N LEU A 24 -5.43 -19.58 1.01
CA LEU A 24 -5.26 -18.84 2.27
C LEU A 24 -5.14 -17.37 1.94
N ARG A 25 -5.83 -16.51 2.69
CA ARG A 25 -5.74 -15.05 2.52
C ARG A 25 -4.65 -14.46 3.39
N TYR A 26 -3.92 -13.53 2.80
CA TYR A 26 -2.86 -12.77 3.44
C TYR A 26 -3.09 -11.28 3.26
N PHE A 27 -2.94 -10.53 4.35
CA PHE A 27 -2.77 -9.09 4.26
C PHE A 27 -1.28 -8.77 4.13
N ILE A 28 -1.00 -7.79 3.28
CA ILE A 28 0.32 -7.20 3.09
C ILE A 28 0.26 -5.73 3.50
N GLU A 29 1.13 -5.35 4.41
CA GLU A 29 1.34 -3.97 4.84
C GLU A 29 2.56 -3.42 4.13
N LEU A 30 2.42 -2.27 3.51
CA LEU A 30 3.48 -1.65 2.72
C LEU A 30 3.45 -0.13 2.82
N ALA A 31 4.59 0.48 2.48
CA ALA A 31 4.72 1.92 2.26
C ALA A 31 5.36 2.18 0.89
N TYR A 32 5.06 3.32 0.28
CA TYR A 32 5.64 3.70 -1.00
C TYR A 32 5.71 5.21 -1.23
N LYS A 33 6.72 5.64 -1.98
CA LYS A 33 6.77 6.95 -2.61
C LYS A 33 6.12 6.88 -3.99
N GLY A 34 5.00 7.58 -4.17
CA GLY A 34 4.21 7.52 -5.40
C GLY A 34 4.74 8.35 -6.56
N THR A 35 5.83 9.10 -6.37
CA THR A 35 6.38 10.05 -7.38
C THR A 35 6.53 9.43 -8.77
N ASN A 36 6.96 8.16 -8.84
CA ASN A 36 7.22 7.46 -10.10
C ASN A 36 6.04 6.59 -10.57
N TYR A 37 4.86 6.73 -9.94
CA TYR A 37 3.71 5.88 -10.19
C TYR A 37 2.47 6.68 -10.57
N CYS A 38 1.68 6.12 -11.49
CA CYS A 38 0.35 6.63 -11.86
C CYS A 38 -0.70 6.21 -10.81
N GLY A 39 -0.34 6.29 -9.53
CA GLY A 39 -1.15 5.90 -8.38
C GLY A 39 -1.07 4.42 -8.02
N TRP A 40 -2.01 4.00 -7.19
CA TRP A 40 -2.08 2.61 -6.72
C TRP A 40 -2.56 1.65 -7.81
N GLN A 41 -3.71 1.96 -8.40
CA GLN A 41 -4.48 1.03 -9.23
C GLN A 41 -3.76 0.69 -10.55
N TYR A 42 -3.72 -0.60 -10.89
CA TYR A 42 -3.30 -1.06 -12.21
C TYR A 42 -4.11 -0.37 -13.33
N GLN A 43 -3.40 0.11 -14.32
CA GLN A 43 -3.96 0.67 -15.55
C GLN A 43 -3.09 0.21 -16.73
N PRO A 44 -3.69 -0.11 -17.89
CA PRO A 44 -2.90 -0.41 -19.09
C PRO A 44 -1.95 0.74 -19.41
N ASP A 45 -0.73 0.41 -19.81
CA ASP A 45 0.32 1.35 -20.25
C ASP A 45 0.77 2.39 -19.20
N ALA A 46 0.46 2.15 -17.92
CA ALA A 46 0.87 3.04 -16.83
C ALA A 46 1.54 2.27 -15.70
N ASN A 47 2.69 2.79 -15.23
CA ASN A 47 3.37 2.22 -14.06
C ASN A 47 2.55 2.46 -12.80
N SER A 48 2.14 1.41 -12.11
CA SER A 48 1.37 1.50 -10.86
C SER A 48 2.00 0.68 -9.74
N VAL A 49 1.72 1.07 -8.49
CA VAL A 49 2.22 0.35 -7.31
C VAL A 49 1.66 -1.08 -7.27
N GLN A 50 0.37 -1.25 -7.57
CA GLN A 50 -0.30 -2.55 -7.61
C GLN A 50 0.34 -3.49 -8.62
N GLU A 51 0.62 -3.03 -9.84
CA GLU A 51 1.25 -3.84 -10.87
C GLU A 51 2.66 -4.29 -10.47
N THR A 52 3.44 -3.36 -9.90
CA THR A 52 4.79 -3.65 -9.43
C THR A 52 4.77 -4.72 -8.33
N LEU A 53 3.82 -4.63 -7.41
CA LEU A 53 3.65 -5.60 -6.33
C LEU A 53 3.15 -6.96 -6.86
N ASN A 54 2.17 -6.96 -7.77
CA ASN A 54 1.65 -8.16 -8.42
C ASN A 54 2.77 -8.95 -9.13
N LYS A 55 3.59 -8.25 -9.91
CA LYS A 55 4.74 -8.86 -10.61
C LYS A 55 5.74 -9.47 -9.62
N ALA A 56 6.09 -8.74 -8.56
CA ALA A 56 7.04 -9.22 -7.55
C ALA A 56 6.52 -10.47 -6.83
N LEU A 57 5.28 -10.43 -6.35
CA LEU A 57 4.64 -11.58 -5.68
C LEU A 57 4.53 -12.78 -6.61
N SER A 58 4.10 -12.56 -7.86
CA SER A 58 3.91 -13.64 -8.83
C SER A 58 5.22 -14.34 -9.16
N ILE A 59 6.32 -13.62 -9.29
CA ILE A 59 7.65 -14.18 -9.52
C ILE A 59 8.11 -15.00 -8.31
N LEU A 60 8.01 -14.44 -7.10
CA LEU A 60 8.49 -15.08 -5.88
C LEU A 60 7.67 -16.29 -5.46
N LEU A 61 6.36 -16.24 -5.66
CA LEU A 61 5.43 -17.32 -5.33
C LEU A 61 5.21 -18.31 -6.50
N LYS A 62 5.77 -18.03 -7.68
CA LYS A 62 5.66 -18.85 -8.91
C LYS A 62 4.21 -19.12 -9.32
N LYS A 63 3.34 -18.17 -9.10
CA LYS A 63 1.92 -18.21 -9.40
C LYS A 63 1.44 -16.79 -9.65
N GLU A 64 0.49 -16.62 -10.57
CA GLU A 64 -0.16 -15.33 -10.78
C GLU A 64 -0.87 -14.88 -9.51
N ILE A 65 -0.49 -13.70 -9.02
CA ILE A 65 -1.04 -13.07 -7.82
C ILE A 65 -1.60 -11.71 -8.21
N ASP A 66 -2.84 -11.47 -7.80
CA ASP A 66 -3.48 -10.17 -7.90
C ASP A 66 -3.80 -9.64 -6.50
N VAL A 67 -3.29 -8.45 -6.18
CA VAL A 67 -3.51 -7.83 -4.87
C VAL A 67 -4.66 -6.84 -4.93
N VAL A 68 -5.46 -6.81 -3.88
CA VAL A 68 -6.56 -5.86 -3.72
C VAL A 68 -6.23 -4.87 -2.61
N GLY A 69 -6.01 -3.61 -2.96
CA GLY A 69 -5.66 -2.56 -2.01
C GLY A 69 -6.82 -2.09 -1.15
N ALA A 70 -6.50 -1.55 0.03
CA ALA A 70 -7.46 -0.94 0.95
C ALA A 70 -8.09 0.35 0.39
N GLY A 71 -7.43 0.99 -0.56
CA GLY A 71 -7.90 2.19 -1.23
C GLY A 71 -7.16 2.41 -2.55
N ARG A 72 -7.52 3.48 -3.22
CA ARG A 72 -6.81 3.98 -4.40
C ARG A 72 -6.10 5.28 -4.04
N THR A 73 -4.94 5.49 -4.60
CA THR A 73 -4.21 6.76 -4.56
C THR A 73 -4.06 7.27 -5.98
N ASP A 74 -4.08 8.58 -6.15
CA ASP A 74 -3.85 9.23 -7.42
C ASP A 74 -2.35 9.28 -7.76
N THR A 75 -2.04 9.70 -8.98
CA THR A 75 -0.66 9.84 -9.47
C THR A 75 0.17 10.71 -8.54
N GLY A 76 1.36 10.23 -8.18
CA GLY A 76 2.32 10.94 -7.34
C GLY A 76 2.06 10.85 -5.83
N VAL A 77 0.91 10.34 -5.40
CA VAL A 77 0.54 10.25 -3.98
C VAL A 77 1.36 9.18 -3.27
N HIS A 78 1.93 9.55 -2.12
CA HIS A 78 2.68 8.64 -1.24
C HIS A 78 1.76 7.92 -0.26
N ALA A 79 2.19 6.77 0.24
CA ALA A 79 1.55 6.11 1.36
C ALA A 79 2.60 5.70 2.39
N LYS A 80 2.49 6.22 3.61
CA LYS A 80 3.30 5.78 4.76
C LYS A 80 2.87 4.40 5.26
N GLN A 81 1.58 4.10 5.09
CA GLN A 81 0.99 2.81 5.43
C GLN A 81 -0.17 2.51 4.48
N MET A 82 -0.09 1.41 3.78
CA MET A 82 -1.13 0.87 2.91
C MET A 82 -1.29 -0.61 3.19
N TYR A 83 -2.52 -1.07 3.23
CA TYR A 83 -2.83 -2.49 3.27
C TYR A 83 -3.41 -2.96 1.95
N ALA A 84 -3.03 -4.17 1.56
CA ALA A 84 -3.66 -4.91 0.49
C ALA A 84 -3.84 -6.36 0.93
N HIS A 85 -4.66 -7.13 0.23
CA HIS A 85 -4.73 -8.57 0.43
C HIS A 85 -4.52 -9.33 -0.87
N PHE A 86 -4.08 -10.57 -0.72
CA PHE A 86 -3.98 -11.53 -1.81
C PHE A 86 -4.27 -12.94 -1.31
N ASP A 87 -4.62 -13.82 -2.22
CA ASP A 87 -4.90 -15.23 -1.95
C ASP A 87 -3.77 -16.10 -2.49
N TYR A 88 -3.36 -17.11 -1.71
CA TYR A 88 -2.36 -18.08 -2.11
C TYR A 88 -2.75 -19.48 -1.61
N ASP A 89 -2.37 -20.53 -2.34
CA ASP A 89 -2.81 -21.91 -2.09
C ASP A 89 -1.95 -22.70 -1.09
N ALA A 90 -0.90 -22.11 -0.57
CA ALA A 90 -0.02 -22.74 0.41
C ALA A 90 0.30 -21.81 1.59
N ALA A 91 0.78 -22.39 2.68
CA ALA A 91 1.31 -21.61 3.78
C ALA A 91 2.58 -20.87 3.38
N ILE A 92 2.67 -19.60 3.75
CA ILE A 92 3.79 -18.70 3.47
C ILE A 92 4.60 -18.50 4.75
N ASP A 93 5.92 -18.59 4.63
CA ASP A 93 6.83 -17.99 5.60
C ASP A 93 6.84 -16.47 5.35
N SER A 94 6.05 -15.76 6.18
CA SER A 94 5.85 -14.32 6.03
C SER A 94 7.15 -13.53 6.14
N GLN A 95 8.04 -13.88 7.08
CA GLN A 95 9.30 -13.16 7.30
C GLN A 95 10.23 -13.33 6.10
N GLN A 96 10.35 -14.55 5.60
CA GLN A 96 11.18 -14.84 4.43
C GLN A 96 10.62 -14.12 3.19
N LEU A 97 9.30 -14.11 3.00
CA LEU A 97 8.69 -13.44 1.85
C LEU A 97 8.86 -11.92 1.91
N VAL A 98 8.69 -11.29 3.09
CA VAL A 98 8.97 -9.86 3.30
C VAL A 98 10.42 -9.54 2.91
N HIS A 99 11.38 -10.32 3.39
CA HIS A 99 12.80 -10.11 3.06
C HIS A 99 13.06 -10.22 1.54
N LYS A 100 12.50 -11.25 0.88
CA LYS A 100 12.65 -11.43 -0.57
C LYS A 100 12.00 -10.31 -1.37
N LEU A 101 10.79 -9.88 -0.98
CA LEU A 101 10.10 -8.76 -1.62
C LEU A 101 10.91 -7.47 -1.52
N ASN A 102 11.41 -7.12 -0.34
CA ASN A 102 12.21 -5.92 -0.14
C ASN A 102 13.57 -5.95 -0.86
N SER A 103 14.08 -7.15 -1.16
CA SER A 103 15.27 -7.30 -2.00
C SER A 103 14.99 -7.21 -3.50
N PHE A 104 13.74 -7.44 -3.92
CA PHE A 104 13.32 -7.49 -5.31
C PHE A 104 12.63 -6.19 -5.76
N LEU A 105 11.87 -5.56 -4.88
CA LEU A 105 11.11 -4.35 -5.16
C LEU A 105 12.02 -3.13 -5.37
N PRO A 106 11.59 -2.13 -6.16
CA PRO A 106 12.26 -0.84 -6.27
C PRO A 106 12.37 -0.16 -4.90
N LYS A 107 13.35 0.77 -4.76
CA LYS A 107 13.65 1.46 -3.49
C LYS A 107 12.52 2.35 -2.97
N ASP A 108 11.54 2.66 -3.80
CA ASP A 108 10.39 3.51 -3.49
C ASP A 108 9.16 2.71 -3.02
N ILE A 109 9.27 1.37 -2.91
CA ILE A 109 8.26 0.49 -2.31
C ILE A 109 8.91 -0.38 -1.25
N VAL A 110 8.33 -0.44 -0.07
CA VAL A 110 8.76 -1.34 1.02
C VAL A 110 7.57 -2.12 1.56
N VAL A 111 7.75 -3.42 1.75
CA VAL A 111 6.81 -4.29 2.46
C VAL A 111 7.23 -4.34 3.93
N LEU A 112 6.31 -3.97 4.81
CA LEU A 112 6.52 -3.91 6.25
C LEU A 112 6.14 -5.22 6.93
N ASN A 113 5.02 -5.84 6.49
CA ASN A 113 4.52 -7.05 7.10
C ASN A 113 3.64 -7.86 6.14
N ILE A 114 3.54 -9.17 6.39
CA ILE A 114 2.58 -10.08 5.75
C ILE A 114 1.93 -10.91 6.84
N ILE A 115 0.60 -10.89 6.91
CA ILE A 115 -0.19 -11.52 7.98
C ILE A 115 -1.23 -12.42 7.36
N LYS A 116 -1.28 -13.68 7.80
CA LYS A 116 -2.40 -14.57 7.48
C LYS A 116 -3.66 -14.09 8.19
N VAL A 117 -4.75 -13.98 7.45
CA VAL A 117 -6.03 -13.51 7.97
C VAL A 117 -7.14 -14.51 7.64
N SER A 118 -8.37 -14.25 8.11
CA SER A 118 -9.56 -14.99 7.68
C SER A 118 -9.77 -14.88 6.17
N ASP A 119 -10.24 -15.93 5.52
CA ASP A 119 -10.53 -15.95 4.08
C ASP A 119 -11.61 -14.93 3.67
N GLU A 120 -12.41 -14.46 4.64
CA GLU A 120 -13.45 -13.44 4.46
C GLU A 120 -12.91 -12.01 4.61
N ALA A 121 -11.72 -11.84 5.21
CA ALA A 121 -11.14 -10.52 5.45
C ALA A 121 -10.87 -9.79 4.12
N HIS A 122 -11.21 -8.50 4.07
CA HIS A 122 -11.09 -7.73 2.84
C HIS A 122 -10.45 -6.36 3.10
N ALA A 123 -9.24 -6.12 2.62
CA ALA A 123 -8.46 -4.92 2.92
C ALA A 123 -9.24 -3.61 2.71
N ARG A 124 -10.10 -3.53 1.68
CA ARG A 124 -10.86 -2.33 1.37
C ARG A 124 -12.09 -2.15 2.25
N PHE A 125 -12.83 -3.24 2.52
CA PHE A 125 -14.13 -3.15 3.21
C PHE A 125 -13.96 -3.17 4.72
N ASP A 126 -12.90 -3.81 5.23
CA ASP A 126 -12.61 -3.86 6.66
C ASP A 126 -11.78 -2.66 7.14
N ALA A 127 -11.37 -1.78 6.23
CA ALA A 127 -10.67 -0.55 6.56
C ALA A 127 -11.59 0.39 7.35
N LYS A 128 -11.26 0.64 8.62
CA LYS A 128 -12.04 1.49 9.54
C LYS A 128 -11.74 2.98 9.36
N LYS A 129 -10.49 3.31 9.03
CA LYS A 129 -10.04 4.70 8.95
C LYS A 129 -9.05 4.87 7.81
N ARG A 130 -9.10 6.01 7.15
CA ARG A 130 -8.09 6.50 6.21
C ARG A 130 -7.70 7.90 6.64
N THR A 131 -6.41 8.09 6.90
CA THR A 131 -5.87 9.40 7.32
C THR A 131 -5.09 9.98 6.16
N TYR A 132 -5.29 11.29 5.92
CA TYR A 132 -4.59 12.02 4.88
C TYR A 132 -3.79 13.13 5.57
N GLU A 133 -2.50 13.22 5.25
CA GLU A 133 -1.61 14.26 5.73
C GLU A 133 -1.20 15.13 4.54
N TYR A 134 -1.38 16.43 4.68
CA TYR A 134 -0.93 17.43 3.71
C TYR A 134 0.26 18.17 4.31
N HIS A 135 1.45 17.97 3.75
CA HIS A 135 2.63 18.69 4.16
C HIS A 135 2.71 20.00 3.39
N ILE A 136 2.66 21.12 4.10
CA ILE A 136 2.67 22.47 3.52
C ILE A 136 3.81 23.28 4.13
N HIS A 137 4.58 23.99 3.28
CA HIS A 137 5.57 24.96 3.73
C HIS A 137 5.29 26.33 3.10
N THR A 138 5.63 27.40 3.81
CA THR A 138 5.29 28.79 3.42
C THR A 138 6.47 29.58 2.87
N PHE A 139 7.68 29.04 2.94
CA PHE A 139 8.89 29.64 2.38
C PHE A 139 9.63 28.62 1.53
N LYS A 140 10.46 29.10 0.59
CA LYS A 140 11.23 28.22 -0.28
C LYS A 140 12.28 27.47 0.53
N ASP A 141 12.16 26.15 0.58
CA ASP A 141 13.12 25.24 1.18
C ASP A 141 13.47 24.12 0.18
N VAL A 142 14.76 23.95 -0.09
CA VAL A 142 15.24 22.98 -1.07
C VAL A 142 15.16 21.54 -0.57
N PHE A 143 15.07 21.32 0.74
CA PHE A 143 14.97 20.01 1.36
C PHE A 143 13.52 19.52 1.48
N GLU A 144 12.56 20.46 1.53
CA GLU A 144 11.13 20.15 1.67
C GLU A 144 10.39 20.00 0.33
N ASN A 145 11.03 20.36 -0.78
CA ASN A 145 10.38 20.41 -2.11
C ASN A 145 9.84 19.07 -2.63
N GLU A 146 10.38 17.94 -2.18
CA GLU A 146 9.93 16.62 -2.67
C GLU A 146 8.74 16.04 -1.90
N GLY A 147 8.51 16.48 -0.67
CA GLY A 147 7.52 15.92 0.24
C GLY A 147 6.44 16.87 0.70
N SER A 148 6.47 18.16 0.29
CA SER A 148 5.52 19.16 0.75
C SER A 148 5.13 20.17 -0.32
N TRP A 149 4.02 20.84 -0.12
CA TRP A 149 3.50 21.87 -1.02
C TRP A 149 3.93 23.26 -0.57
N LEU A 150 4.64 24.00 -1.44
CA LEU A 150 4.94 25.40 -1.20
C LEU A 150 3.67 26.24 -1.42
N HIS A 151 3.16 26.81 -0.34
CA HIS A 151 2.02 27.72 -0.36
C HIS A 151 2.38 29.06 0.27
N GLN A 152 2.59 30.09 -0.55
CA GLN A 152 3.10 31.40 -0.12
C GLN A 152 2.01 32.35 0.38
N LEU A 153 0.74 32.02 0.22
CA LEU A 153 -0.38 32.84 0.69
C LEU A 153 -0.76 32.46 2.13
N PRO A 154 -1.34 33.39 2.91
CA PRO A 154 -1.86 33.06 4.21
C PRO A 154 -2.89 31.91 4.13
N LEU A 155 -2.71 30.92 4.99
CA LEU A 155 -3.64 29.81 5.15
C LEU A 155 -4.58 30.10 6.31
N ASP A 156 -5.87 29.96 6.08
CA ASP A 156 -6.89 29.97 7.13
C ASP A 156 -7.00 28.52 7.66
N VAL A 157 -6.23 28.22 8.72
CA VAL A 157 -6.15 26.86 9.31
C VAL A 157 -7.32 26.53 10.23
N ASP A 158 -8.21 27.51 10.50
CA ASP A 158 -9.37 27.34 11.38
C ASP A 158 -10.65 26.98 10.60
N LYS A 159 -10.57 26.90 9.29
CA LYS A 159 -11.63 26.43 8.39
C LYS A 159 -11.33 25.08 7.79
#